data_43c248072cb370d713444b3233474724
#
_entry.id   43c248072cb370d713444b3233474724
#
_cell.length_a   1.000
_cell.length_b   1.000
_cell.length_c   1.000
_cell.angle_alpha   90.00
_cell.angle_beta   90.00
_cell.angle_gamma   90.00
#
_symmetry.space_group_name_H-M   'P 1'
#
loop_
_entity.id
_entity.type
_entity.pdbx_description
1 polymer ?
#
loop_
_entity_poly.entity_id
_entity_poly.type
_entity_poly.pdbx_seq_one_letter_code
_entity_poly.pdbx_strand_id
1 'polypeptide(L)'
;MRKQPIKSAGKDLYYESLQRTGNSHVGVDAIAIRASYTLVLFISACSGYAIEAALLWWLPLHIADIYIPYYLSWKPHHPGTDQGRYSDTAAFKSTLGNVVSSGLQYHVTHHLYPRIPLMHTPAAFREMRPILIKRGCDLRGM
;
A
#
# COMPACT_ATOMS: atom_id res chain seq x y z
N MET A 1 -9.92 25.52 1.86
CA MET A 1 -9.51 24.11 1.68
C MET A 1 -9.52 23.39 3.02
N ARG A 2 -10.35 22.39 3.21
CA ARG A 2 -10.42 21.62 4.46
C ARG A 2 -9.27 20.63 4.50
N LYS A 3 -8.31 20.80 5.41
CA LYS A 3 -7.30 19.79 5.69
C LYS A 3 -8.00 18.59 6.33
N GLN A 4 -8.07 17.47 5.64
CA GLN A 4 -8.60 16.25 6.24
C GLN A 4 -7.60 15.71 7.26
N PRO A 5 -8.04 15.23 8.42
CA PRO A 5 -7.16 14.68 9.43
C PRO A 5 -6.55 13.35 8.94
N ILE A 6 -5.25 13.22 9.16
CA ILE A 6 -4.37 12.13 8.70
C ILE A 6 -4.90 10.70 8.97
N LYS A 7 -5.78 10.55 9.96
CA LYS A 7 -6.35 9.23 10.34
C LYS A 7 -7.41 8.66 9.39
N SER A 8 -7.97 9.48 8.50
CA SER A 8 -9.09 9.06 7.65
C SER A 8 -8.71 8.78 6.21
N ALA A 9 -7.64 9.41 5.68
CA ALA A 9 -7.40 9.47 4.24
C ALA A 9 -7.31 8.09 3.53
N GLY A 10 -6.64 7.10 4.12
CA GLY A 10 -6.51 5.79 3.48
C GLY A 10 -7.77 4.91 3.60
N LYS A 11 -8.47 5.02 4.74
CA LYS A 11 -9.71 4.25 4.96
C LYS A 11 -10.88 4.84 4.21
N ASP A 12 -10.99 6.16 4.16
CA ASP A 12 -12.11 6.85 3.54
C ASP A 12 -12.15 6.66 2.03
N LEU A 13 -11.01 6.74 1.35
CA LEU A 13 -10.93 6.49 -0.10
C LEU A 13 -11.31 5.05 -0.48
N TYR A 14 -10.90 4.08 0.32
CA TYR A 14 -11.27 2.69 0.10
C TYR A 14 -12.77 2.47 0.34
N TYR A 15 -13.31 2.96 1.43
CA TYR A 15 -14.75 2.86 1.73
C TYR A 15 -15.62 3.66 0.75
N GLU A 16 -15.18 4.85 0.32
CA GLU A 16 -15.87 5.60 -0.73
C GLU A 16 -15.87 4.85 -2.06
N SER A 17 -14.75 4.21 -2.43
CA SER A 17 -14.70 3.41 -3.66
C SER A 17 -15.63 2.20 -3.59
N LEU A 18 -15.71 1.54 -2.43
CA LEU A 18 -16.65 0.45 -2.18
C LEU A 18 -18.10 0.90 -2.24
N GLN A 19 -18.43 2.04 -1.66
CA GLN A 19 -19.78 2.61 -1.71
C GLN A 19 -20.17 3.04 -3.13
N ARG A 20 -19.25 3.63 -3.90
CA ARG A 20 -19.48 4.03 -5.30
C ARG A 20 -19.69 2.85 -6.25
N THR A 21 -19.05 1.72 -5.98
CA THR A 21 -19.21 0.52 -6.82
C THR A 21 -20.47 -0.28 -6.47
N GLY A 22 -21.20 0.09 -5.41
CA GLY A 22 -22.43 -0.60 -5.00
C GLY A 22 -22.21 -2.08 -4.62
N ASN A 23 -20.97 -2.48 -4.37
CA ASN A 23 -20.57 -3.87 -4.26
C ASN A 23 -20.65 -4.30 -2.78
N SER A 24 -21.88 -4.53 -2.30
CA SER A 24 -22.14 -5.05 -0.94
C SER A 24 -21.44 -6.40 -0.69
N HIS A 25 -21.16 -7.17 -1.76
CA HIS A 25 -20.47 -8.45 -1.67
C HIS A 25 -19.03 -8.32 -1.13
N VAL A 26 -18.31 -7.24 -1.44
CA VAL A 26 -16.92 -7.05 -0.96
C VAL A 26 -16.86 -6.95 0.57
N GLY A 27 -17.85 -6.35 1.20
CA GLY A 27 -17.95 -6.30 2.67
C GLY A 27 -18.18 -7.69 3.28
N VAL A 28 -19.05 -8.48 2.68
CA VAL A 28 -19.34 -9.85 3.10
C VAL A 28 -18.11 -10.74 2.91
N ASP A 29 -17.45 -10.63 1.78
CA ASP A 29 -16.22 -11.39 1.49
C ASP A 29 -15.10 -11.05 2.48
N ALA A 30 -14.93 -9.79 2.82
CA ALA A 30 -13.93 -9.37 3.82
C ALA A 30 -14.22 -9.94 5.21
N ILE A 31 -15.51 -9.98 5.61
CA ILE A 31 -15.93 -10.59 6.88
C ILE A 31 -15.72 -12.10 6.83
N ALA A 32 -16.11 -12.76 5.75
CA ALA A 32 -15.94 -14.20 5.59
C ALA A 32 -14.46 -14.61 5.62
N ILE A 33 -13.58 -13.87 4.95
CA ILE A 33 -12.14 -14.09 4.98
C ILE A 33 -11.61 -13.93 6.41
N ARG A 34 -11.96 -12.85 7.12
CA ARG A 34 -11.51 -12.65 8.50
C ARG A 34 -12.02 -13.74 9.45
N ALA A 35 -13.27 -14.14 9.31
CA ALA A 35 -13.85 -15.24 10.11
C ALA A 35 -13.12 -16.56 9.84
N SER A 36 -12.82 -16.86 8.58
CA SER A 36 -12.05 -18.06 8.20
C SER A 36 -10.65 -18.05 8.82
N TYR A 37 -9.94 -16.92 8.77
CA TYR A 37 -8.65 -16.78 9.41
C TYR A 37 -8.71 -16.99 10.93
N THR A 38 -9.69 -16.40 11.58
CA THR A 38 -9.89 -16.56 13.03
C THR A 38 -10.18 -18.02 13.38
N LEU A 39 -11.03 -18.68 12.59
CA LEU A 39 -11.37 -20.08 12.80
C LEU A 39 -10.15 -21.00 12.65
N VAL A 40 -9.33 -20.79 11.60
CA VAL A 40 -8.08 -21.56 11.39
C VAL A 40 -7.13 -21.37 12.56
N LEU A 41 -6.94 -20.12 13.02
CA LEU A 41 -6.11 -19.85 14.20
C LEU A 41 -6.62 -20.57 15.45
N PHE A 42 -7.92 -20.51 15.69
CA PHE A 42 -8.55 -21.16 16.83
C PHE A 42 -8.40 -22.68 16.80
N ILE A 43 -8.67 -23.31 15.65
CA ILE A 43 -8.51 -24.75 15.46
C ILE A 43 -7.04 -25.15 15.67
N SER A 44 -6.10 -24.40 15.09
CA SER A 44 -4.67 -24.66 15.24
C SER A 44 -4.24 -24.57 16.71
N ALA A 45 -4.70 -23.56 17.41
CA ALA A 45 -4.41 -23.39 18.84
C ALA A 45 -4.97 -24.53 19.68
N CYS A 46 -6.20 -24.97 19.44
CA CYS A 46 -6.82 -26.10 20.11
C CYS A 46 -6.14 -27.45 19.80
N SER A 47 -5.50 -27.54 18.64
CA SER A 47 -4.76 -28.75 18.20
C SER A 47 -3.32 -28.80 18.71
N GLY A 48 -2.89 -27.86 19.54
CA GLY A 48 -1.54 -27.82 20.10
C GLY A 48 -0.52 -27.01 19.27
N TYR A 49 -0.92 -26.40 18.15
CA TYR A 49 -0.07 -25.60 17.25
C TYR A 49 -0.22 -24.10 17.47
N ALA A 50 -0.46 -23.67 18.72
CA ALA A 50 -0.72 -22.26 19.02
C ALA A 50 0.46 -21.34 18.67
N ILE A 51 1.69 -21.77 18.95
CA ILE A 51 2.90 -20.99 18.70
C ILE A 51 3.16 -20.87 17.21
N GLU A 52 3.06 -21.96 16.47
CA GLU A 52 3.25 -21.99 15.02
C GLU A 52 2.19 -21.11 14.32
N ALA A 53 0.94 -21.22 14.74
CA ALA A 53 -0.13 -20.38 14.21
C ALA A 53 0.08 -18.90 14.52
N ALA A 54 0.57 -18.58 15.72
CA ALA A 54 0.90 -17.20 16.08
C ALA A 54 2.06 -16.64 15.24
N LEU A 55 3.14 -17.39 15.08
CA LEU A 55 4.34 -16.93 14.38
C LEU A 55 4.20 -16.94 12.85
N LEU A 56 3.56 -17.98 12.29
CA LEU A 56 3.51 -18.16 10.83
C LEU A 56 2.27 -17.55 10.19
N TRP A 57 1.26 -17.22 10.98
CA TRP A 57 -0.01 -16.73 10.48
C TRP A 57 -0.41 -15.37 11.08
N TRP A 58 -0.63 -15.32 12.38
CA TRP A 58 -1.12 -14.13 13.06
C TRP A 58 -0.12 -12.96 12.99
N LEU A 59 1.13 -13.19 13.34
CA LEU A 59 2.16 -12.16 13.37
C LEU A 59 2.45 -11.56 11.98
N PRO A 60 2.64 -12.33 10.89
CA PRO A 60 2.84 -11.77 9.56
C PRO A 60 1.65 -10.93 9.07
N LEU A 61 0.41 -11.34 9.38
CA LEU A 61 -0.79 -10.56 9.07
C LEU A 61 -0.79 -9.20 9.75
N HIS A 62 -0.48 -9.15 11.04
CA HIS A 62 -0.44 -7.89 11.78
C HIS A 62 0.71 -6.98 11.34
N ILE A 63 1.86 -7.55 10.99
CA ILE A 63 2.95 -6.79 10.38
C ILE A 63 2.49 -6.21 9.03
N ALA A 64 1.83 -7.01 8.20
CA ALA A 64 1.31 -6.55 6.91
C ALA A 64 0.25 -5.46 7.05
N ASP A 65 -0.66 -5.58 8.02
CA ASP A 65 -1.71 -4.58 8.30
C ASP A 65 -1.14 -3.21 8.72
N ILE A 66 0.04 -3.17 9.30
CA ILE A 66 0.75 -1.92 9.65
C ILE A 66 1.62 -1.45 8.47
N TYR A 67 2.37 -2.38 7.89
CA TYR A 67 3.36 -2.11 6.88
C TYR A 67 2.74 -1.61 5.56
N ILE A 68 1.71 -2.30 5.07
CA ILE A 68 1.08 -1.99 3.78
C ILE A 68 0.46 -0.59 3.77
N PRO A 69 -0.41 -0.19 4.72
CA PRO A 69 -0.96 1.16 4.73
C PRO A 69 0.11 2.24 4.90
N TYR A 70 1.14 1.97 5.69
CA TYR A 70 2.20 2.96 5.91
C TYR A 70 3.08 3.15 4.68
N TYR A 71 3.68 2.06 4.17
CA TYR A 71 4.67 2.17 3.09
C TYR A 71 4.07 2.30 1.70
N LEU A 72 2.91 1.69 1.46
CA LEU A 72 2.31 1.67 0.13
C LEU A 72 1.24 2.74 -0.07
N SER A 73 0.70 3.29 1.01
CA SER A 73 -0.34 4.33 0.91
C SER A 73 0.11 5.65 1.53
N TRP A 74 0.48 5.65 2.82
CA TRP A 74 0.74 6.92 3.52
C TRP A 74 2.06 7.57 3.09
N LYS A 75 3.17 6.85 3.15
CA LYS A 75 4.52 7.40 2.93
C LYS A 75 4.72 8.00 1.52
N PRO A 76 4.27 7.36 0.43
CA PRO A 76 4.42 7.94 -0.91
C PRO A 76 3.60 9.21 -1.14
N HIS A 77 2.53 9.40 -0.37
CA HIS A 77 1.64 10.55 -0.48
C HIS A 77 1.90 11.65 0.55
N HIS A 78 2.96 11.53 1.38
CA HIS A 78 3.30 12.53 2.39
C HIS A 78 4.77 12.96 2.29
N PRO A 79 5.03 14.26 2.44
CA PRO A 79 4.06 15.34 2.54
C PRO A 79 3.56 15.77 1.15
N GLY A 80 2.35 15.40 0.80
CA GLY A 80 1.69 15.91 -0.39
C GLY A 80 1.28 17.37 -0.15
N THR A 81 2.14 18.30 -0.55
CA THR A 81 1.86 19.75 -0.42
C THR A 81 1.19 20.33 -1.65
N ASP A 82 1.36 19.68 -2.80
CA ASP A 82 0.88 20.15 -4.08
C ASP A 82 -0.09 19.15 -4.71
N GLN A 83 -1.20 19.66 -5.24
CA GLN A 83 -2.16 18.86 -5.99
C GLN A 83 -1.78 18.87 -7.46
N GLY A 84 -1.38 17.71 -7.97
CA GLY A 84 -1.07 17.56 -9.38
C GLY A 84 -0.55 16.18 -9.70
N ARG A 85 -0.76 15.75 -10.94
CA ARG A 85 -0.39 14.39 -11.42
C ARG A 85 1.06 14.00 -11.14
N TYR A 86 1.94 14.99 -11.01
CA TYR A 86 3.38 14.79 -10.81
C TYR A 86 3.86 15.16 -9.40
N SER A 87 3.01 15.79 -8.60
CA SER A 87 3.37 16.34 -7.27
C SER A 87 2.67 15.60 -6.12
N ASP A 88 1.69 14.76 -6.44
CA ASP A 88 0.86 14.04 -5.45
C ASP A 88 1.57 12.82 -4.86
N THR A 89 2.62 12.34 -5.50
CA THR A 89 3.36 11.16 -5.06
C THR A 89 4.86 11.38 -5.08
N ALA A 90 5.53 10.92 -4.03
CA ALA A 90 6.98 10.95 -3.91
C ALA A 90 7.59 9.57 -4.19
N ALA A 91 8.76 9.56 -4.84
CA ALA A 91 9.61 8.39 -4.85
C ALA A 91 10.55 8.44 -3.65
N PHE A 92 10.82 7.32 -3.00
CA PHE A 92 11.73 7.26 -1.88
C PHE A 92 12.76 6.14 -2.05
N LYS A 93 14.01 6.43 -1.66
CA LYS A 93 15.09 5.45 -1.69
C LYS A 93 15.12 4.67 -0.38
N SER A 94 15.17 3.36 -0.48
CA SER A 94 15.41 2.48 0.65
C SER A 94 16.30 1.33 0.19
N THR A 95 17.28 0.95 1.02
CA THR A 95 18.23 -0.12 0.70
C THR A 95 17.52 -1.46 0.46
N LEU A 96 16.49 -1.74 1.24
CA LEU A 96 15.64 -2.93 1.10
C LEU A 96 14.29 -2.64 0.43
N GLY A 97 14.00 -1.34 0.17
CA GLY A 97 12.68 -0.90 -0.27
C GLY A 97 12.20 -1.53 -1.56
N ASN A 98 13.13 -1.82 -2.48
CA ASN A 98 12.75 -2.44 -3.73
C ASN A 98 12.28 -3.90 -3.55
N VAL A 99 12.92 -4.62 -2.65
CA VAL A 99 12.56 -6.02 -2.34
C VAL A 99 11.29 -6.03 -1.49
N VAL A 100 11.28 -5.26 -0.41
CA VAL A 100 10.20 -5.25 0.58
C VAL A 100 8.91 -4.64 0.03
N SER A 101 9.00 -3.60 -0.82
CA SER A 101 7.84 -2.96 -1.45
C SER A 101 7.51 -3.49 -2.84
N SER A 102 8.23 -4.54 -3.30
CA SER A 102 8.06 -5.07 -4.67
C SER A 102 8.12 -3.99 -5.77
N GLY A 103 8.98 -2.97 -5.58
CA GLY A 103 9.12 -1.85 -6.51
C GLY A 103 8.24 -0.64 -6.24
N LEU A 104 7.33 -0.68 -5.25
CA LEU A 104 6.44 0.45 -4.92
C LEU A 104 7.15 1.66 -4.32
N GLN A 105 8.44 1.57 -3.98
CA GLN A 105 9.26 2.76 -3.69
C GLN A 105 9.31 3.76 -4.86
N TYR A 106 9.06 3.29 -6.10
CA TYR A 106 8.91 4.11 -7.30
C TYR A 106 7.44 4.47 -7.57
N HIS A 107 6.72 4.88 -6.54
CA HIS A 107 5.26 5.06 -6.54
C HIS A 107 4.78 6.04 -7.62
N VAL A 108 5.54 7.08 -7.91
CA VAL A 108 5.27 8.00 -9.00
C VAL A 108 5.16 7.30 -10.36
N THR A 109 6.00 6.30 -10.61
CA THR A 109 5.93 5.48 -11.84
C THR A 109 4.64 4.69 -11.91
N HIS A 110 4.23 4.10 -10.77
CA HIS A 110 2.97 3.37 -10.68
C HIS A 110 1.75 4.26 -10.94
N HIS A 111 1.73 5.49 -10.38
CA HIS A 111 0.63 6.44 -10.62
C HIS A 111 0.57 6.92 -12.08
N LEU A 112 1.71 7.12 -12.70
CA LEU A 112 1.76 7.58 -14.10
C LEU A 112 1.42 6.46 -15.08
N TYR A 113 1.87 5.24 -14.80
CA TYR A 113 1.75 4.08 -15.67
C TYR A 113 1.38 2.81 -14.87
N PRO A 114 0.13 2.70 -14.38
CA PRO A 114 -0.28 1.61 -13.49
C PRO A 114 -0.25 0.22 -14.15
N ARG A 115 -0.10 0.15 -15.46
CA ARG A 115 0.03 -1.12 -16.20
C ARG A 115 1.44 -1.68 -16.24
N ILE A 116 2.46 -0.93 -15.79
CA ILE A 116 3.81 -1.45 -15.68
C ILE A 116 3.85 -2.41 -14.48
N PRO A 117 4.27 -3.67 -14.67
CA PRO A 117 4.43 -4.60 -13.56
C PRO A 117 5.40 -4.05 -12.51
N LEU A 118 5.09 -4.24 -11.23
CA LEU A 118 5.86 -3.64 -10.12
C LEU A 118 7.35 -4.00 -10.18
N MET A 119 7.69 -5.21 -10.62
CA MET A 119 9.08 -5.65 -10.79
C MET A 119 9.86 -4.85 -11.86
N HIS A 120 9.15 -4.24 -12.81
CA HIS A 120 9.75 -3.42 -13.87
C HIS A 120 9.77 -1.93 -13.54
N THR A 121 9.13 -1.50 -12.45
CA THR A 121 9.10 -0.08 -12.05
C THR A 121 10.49 0.52 -11.82
N PRO A 122 11.52 -0.20 -11.29
CA PRO A 122 12.86 0.36 -11.16
C PRO A 122 13.52 0.69 -12.50
N ALA A 123 13.31 -0.14 -13.52
CA ALA A 123 13.83 0.10 -14.86
C ALA A 123 13.10 1.26 -15.54
N ALA A 124 11.78 1.23 -15.51
CA ALA A 124 10.93 2.29 -16.04
C ALA A 124 11.22 3.65 -15.37
N PHE A 125 11.42 3.66 -14.05
CA PHE A 125 11.78 4.88 -13.33
C PHE A 125 13.11 5.47 -13.82
N ARG A 126 14.15 4.64 -14.03
CA ARG A 126 15.44 5.11 -14.53
C ARG A 126 15.32 5.79 -15.89
N GLU A 127 14.54 5.23 -16.79
CA GLU A 127 14.29 5.80 -18.12
C GLU A 127 13.45 7.09 -18.04
N MET A 128 12.46 7.12 -17.17
CA MET A 128 11.59 8.29 -17.00
C MET A 128 12.20 9.40 -16.15
N ARG A 129 13.23 9.12 -15.36
CA ARG A 129 13.81 10.07 -14.40
C ARG A 129 14.08 11.47 -14.98
N PRO A 130 14.72 11.62 -16.15
CA PRO A 130 14.96 12.95 -16.73
C PRO A 130 13.66 13.70 -17.07
N ILE A 131 12.62 12.98 -17.48
CA ILE A 131 11.30 13.55 -17.77
C ILE A 131 10.62 13.97 -16.48
N LEU A 132 10.70 13.11 -15.44
CA LEU A 132 10.09 13.38 -14.14
C LEU A 132 10.69 14.64 -13.48
N ILE A 133 12.02 14.78 -13.54
CA ILE A 133 12.72 15.99 -13.06
C ILE A 133 12.25 17.22 -13.81
N LYS A 134 12.18 17.15 -15.14
CA LYS A 134 11.69 18.26 -15.98
C LYS A 134 10.23 18.65 -15.68
N ARG A 135 9.44 17.71 -15.20
CA ARG A 135 8.03 17.90 -14.82
C ARG A 135 7.84 18.32 -13.37
N GLY A 136 8.91 18.50 -12.61
CA GLY A 136 8.86 18.94 -11.21
C GLY A 136 8.43 17.87 -10.21
N CYS A 137 8.56 16.58 -10.54
CA CYS A 137 8.28 15.51 -9.60
C CYS A 137 9.22 15.59 -8.39
N ASP A 138 8.68 15.31 -7.20
CA ASP A 138 9.49 15.20 -5.99
C ASP A 138 10.28 13.87 -5.99
N LEU A 139 11.57 13.99 -6.28
CA LEU A 139 12.52 12.88 -6.30
C LEU A 139 13.59 13.01 -5.21
N ARG A 140 13.32 13.82 -4.15
CA ARG A 140 14.32 14.12 -3.09
C ARG A 140 14.76 12.88 -2.31
N GLY A 141 14.01 11.82 -2.36
CA GLY A 141 14.34 10.54 -1.73
C GLY A 141 15.17 9.57 -2.58
N MET A 142 15.59 9.96 -3.81
CA MET A 142 16.21 9.05 -4.77
C MET A 142 17.62 9.43 -5.12
#